data_9c7698b1677f4e6dfc5c8f808b2d878b
#
_entry.id   9c7698b1677f4e6dfc5c8f808b2d878b
#
_cell.length_a   1.000
_cell.length_b   1.000
_cell.length_c   1.000
_cell.angle_alpha   90.00
_cell.angle_beta   90.00
_cell.angle_gamma   90.00
#
_symmetry.space_group_name_H-M   'P 1'
#
loop_
_entity.id
_entity.type
_entity.pdbx_description
1 polymer ?
#
loop_
_entity_poly.entity_id
_entity_poly.type
_entity_poly.pdbx_seq_one_letter_code
_entity_poly.pdbx_strand_id
1 'polypeptide(L)'
;MATLRFLLKRFFAQRLLGLAIVVTLAFTIGVLVAGPIYADAAREAILSSATSTAPVTVGNVRFLTYGNPSFDYATADAELKDAVSELPVDEVVPQGRGTVRLVGADPTAPLSLTVMFRDGATEHLPYRGEPPVGPGEIALPGGVARLLGVDVGETATAIGPTGEQATLTLVGRFDPPERADPFWYGDQTPFPPPESTELPPGLMERAGYLEVAPDLGVTSEYVWGVYLDLVGVPFERAEQIPRDIERIADELRTTPGFAQLQVATGLDTLITLVQQRVADLRVPIFLVVFQIGAVTLAILAGVGSLVLSRQSFELAVLRSRGFSGGKLLAAQGVQALFTAIVAYPLGLLLGMGLATLASNANGPSLPGVLFPIGLSSFALVLGAIGAAVGAVTLLL
;
A
#
# COMPACT_ATOMS: atom_id res chain seq x y z
N MET A 1 38.59 -36.92 -14.87
CA MET A 1 38.98 -36.50 -13.50
C MET A 1 40.38 -35.84 -13.39
N ALA A 2 41.38 -36.29 -14.15
CA ALA A 2 42.74 -35.71 -14.11
C ALA A 2 42.80 -34.23 -14.59
N THR A 3 42.02 -33.88 -15.62
CA THR A 3 41.92 -32.53 -16.16
C THR A 3 41.33 -31.50 -15.16
N LEU A 4 40.32 -31.89 -14.39
CA LEU A 4 39.67 -31.02 -13.38
C LEU A 4 40.63 -30.74 -12.22
N ARG A 5 41.37 -31.77 -11.75
CA ARG A 5 42.41 -31.58 -10.71
C ARG A 5 43.56 -30.71 -11.17
N PHE A 6 43.92 -30.79 -12.44
CA PHE A 6 44.96 -29.94 -13.02
C PHE A 6 44.51 -28.48 -13.11
N LEU A 7 43.28 -28.24 -13.54
CA LEU A 7 42.66 -26.90 -13.61
C LEU A 7 42.55 -26.25 -12.24
N LEU A 8 42.10 -27.00 -11.24
CA LEU A 8 42.02 -26.53 -9.85
C LEU A 8 43.41 -26.19 -9.28
N LYS A 9 44.43 -27.05 -9.51
CA LYS A 9 45.81 -26.75 -9.08
C LYS A 9 46.38 -25.51 -9.79
N ARG A 10 46.05 -25.29 -11.08
CA ARG A 10 46.46 -24.12 -11.82
C ARG A 10 45.78 -22.84 -11.30
N PHE A 11 44.52 -22.88 -10.99
CA PHE A 11 43.77 -21.76 -10.38
C PHE A 11 44.41 -21.37 -9.03
N PHE A 12 44.75 -22.35 -8.22
CA PHE A 12 45.43 -22.11 -6.91
C PHE A 12 46.91 -21.68 -7.06
N ALA A 13 47.59 -22.00 -8.15
CA ALA A 13 48.97 -21.57 -8.38
C ALA A 13 49.06 -20.08 -8.77
N GLN A 14 48.01 -19.53 -9.44
CA GLN A 14 47.92 -18.12 -9.81
C GLN A 14 46.86 -17.36 -8.97
N ARG A 15 46.90 -17.54 -7.65
CA ARG A 15 45.88 -17.09 -6.69
C ARG A 15 45.47 -15.62 -6.87
N LEU A 16 46.44 -14.71 -7.01
CA LEU A 16 46.19 -13.28 -7.13
C LEU A 16 45.49 -12.92 -8.43
N LEU A 17 45.83 -13.56 -9.54
CA LEU A 17 45.24 -13.28 -10.83
C LEU A 17 43.82 -13.83 -10.93
N GLY A 18 43.60 -15.06 -10.43
CA GLY A 18 42.28 -15.68 -10.37
C GLY A 18 41.34 -14.91 -9.45
N LEU A 19 41.82 -14.45 -8.29
CA LEU A 19 41.08 -13.60 -7.37
C LEU A 19 40.68 -12.26 -8.02
N ALA A 20 41.61 -11.61 -8.72
CA ALA A 20 41.32 -10.35 -9.40
C ALA A 20 40.20 -10.49 -10.43
N ILE A 21 40.18 -11.58 -11.21
CA ILE A 21 39.14 -11.84 -12.19
C ILE A 21 37.78 -12.07 -11.49
N VAL A 22 37.76 -12.91 -10.44
CA VAL A 22 36.54 -13.17 -9.66
C VAL A 22 35.99 -11.89 -9.07
N VAL A 23 36.83 -11.08 -8.44
CA VAL A 23 36.43 -9.81 -7.82
C VAL A 23 35.91 -8.82 -8.86
N THR A 24 36.60 -8.68 -10.01
CA THR A 24 36.12 -7.78 -11.08
C THR A 24 34.82 -8.23 -11.67
N LEU A 25 34.64 -9.54 -11.91
CA LEU A 25 33.42 -10.09 -12.43
C LEU A 25 32.25 -9.98 -11.39
N ALA A 26 32.52 -10.28 -10.13
CA ALA A 26 31.55 -10.11 -9.06
C ALA A 26 31.15 -8.64 -8.90
N PHE A 27 32.07 -7.71 -9.01
CA PHE A 27 31.78 -6.27 -8.97
C PHE A 27 30.93 -5.84 -10.18
N THR A 28 31.24 -6.33 -11.39
CA THR A 28 30.44 -6.08 -12.59
C THR A 28 28.99 -6.57 -12.43
N ILE A 29 28.83 -7.82 -11.94
CA ILE A 29 27.52 -8.39 -11.66
C ILE A 29 26.80 -7.56 -10.58
N GLY A 30 27.51 -7.21 -9.50
CA GLY A 30 26.97 -6.43 -8.39
C GLY A 30 26.41 -5.08 -8.82
N VAL A 31 27.14 -4.34 -9.65
CA VAL A 31 26.69 -3.05 -10.18
C VAL A 31 25.47 -3.21 -11.08
N LEU A 32 25.45 -4.23 -11.97
CA LEU A 32 24.30 -4.49 -12.84
C LEU A 32 23.02 -4.85 -12.06
N VAL A 33 23.18 -5.58 -10.96
CA VAL A 33 22.06 -6.04 -10.13
C VAL A 33 21.60 -4.98 -9.13
N ALA A 34 22.49 -4.09 -8.68
CA ALA A 34 22.19 -3.05 -7.71
C ALA A 34 21.07 -2.10 -8.18
N GLY A 35 21.03 -1.77 -9.47
CA GLY A 35 20.01 -0.86 -10.03
C GLY A 35 18.58 -1.40 -9.91
N PRO A 36 18.27 -2.60 -10.42
CA PRO A 36 16.96 -3.22 -10.21
C PRO A 36 16.58 -3.36 -8.75
N ILE A 37 17.49 -3.84 -7.90
CA ILE A 37 17.21 -3.99 -6.45
C ILE A 37 16.84 -2.63 -5.83
N TYR A 38 17.59 -1.58 -6.17
CA TYR A 38 17.30 -0.23 -5.69
C TYR A 38 15.96 0.29 -6.24
N ALA A 39 15.65 0.03 -7.51
CA ALA A 39 14.40 0.46 -8.13
C ALA A 39 13.18 -0.22 -7.48
N ASP A 40 13.27 -1.52 -7.17
CA ASP A 40 12.20 -2.26 -6.50
C ASP A 40 12.01 -1.75 -5.06
N ALA A 41 13.10 -1.56 -4.30
CA ALA A 41 13.04 -0.98 -2.96
C ALA A 41 12.48 0.47 -2.96
N ALA A 42 12.83 1.27 -3.97
CA ALA A 42 12.31 2.62 -4.11
C ALA A 42 10.79 2.65 -4.39
N ARG A 43 10.26 1.68 -5.14
CA ARG A 43 8.80 1.56 -5.36
C ARG A 43 8.04 1.38 -4.06
N GLU A 44 8.48 0.45 -3.23
CA GLU A 44 7.83 0.17 -1.95
C GLU A 44 7.96 1.35 -0.99
N ALA A 45 9.11 2.01 -0.98
CA ALA A 45 9.33 3.21 -0.18
C ALA A 45 8.43 4.37 -0.61
N ILE A 46 8.26 4.60 -1.93
CA ILE A 46 7.36 5.63 -2.45
C ILE A 46 5.91 5.30 -2.11
N LEU A 47 5.49 4.04 -2.26
CA LEU A 47 4.14 3.60 -1.88
C LEU A 47 3.90 3.83 -0.39
N SER A 48 4.76 3.33 0.47
CA SER A 48 4.65 3.49 1.93
C SER A 48 4.61 4.98 2.34
N SER A 49 5.45 5.82 1.75
CA SER A 49 5.40 7.27 1.99
C SER A 49 4.11 7.91 1.48
N ALA A 50 3.64 7.50 0.30
CA ALA A 50 2.41 8.04 -0.27
C ALA A 50 1.18 7.64 0.57
N THR A 51 1.11 6.39 1.02
CA THR A 51 -0.01 5.89 1.83
C THR A 51 -0.01 6.50 3.23
N SER A 52 1.16 6.64 3.88
CA SER A 52 1.26 7.23 5.23
C SER A 52 0.94 8.73 5.27
N THR A 53 1.06 9.44 4.16
CA THR A 53 0.78 10.88 4.05
C THR A 53 -0.53 11.20 3.32
N ALA A 54 -1.18 10.18 2.77
CA ALA A 54 -2.43 10.35 2.05
C ALA A 54 -3.55 10.81 3.00
N PRO A 55 -4.43 11.72 2.55
CA PRO A 55 -5.67 11.99 3.26
C PRO A 55 -6.48 10.70 3.44
N VAL A 56 -7.20 10.61 4.55
CA VAL A 56 -8.04 9.43 4.88
C VAL A 56 -9.00 9.06 3.74
N THR A 57 -9.55 10.07 3.06
CA THR A 57 -10.45 9.89 1.90
C THR A 57 -9.78 9.31 0.67
N VAL A 58 -8.46 9.40 0.57
CA VAL A 58 -7.67 8.92 -0.58
C VAL A 58 -7.14 7.52 -0.31
N GLY A 59 -6.66 7.25 0.91
CA GLY A 59 -6.06 5.96 1.27
C GLY A 59 -7.07 4.86 1.63
N ASN A 60 -8.36 5.19 1.75
CA ASN A 60 -9.41 4.29 2.22
C ASN A 60 -10.59 4.24 1.24
N VAL A 61 -11.57 3.39 1.57
CA VAL A 61 -12.75 3.17 0.71
C VAL A 61 -14.02 3.41 1.51
N ARG A 62 -15.01 4.00 0.88
CA ARG A 62 -16.38 4.09 1.43
C ARG A 62 -17.35 3.42 0.48
N PHE A 63 -18.16 2.54 1.02
CA PHE A 63 -19.31 1.94 0.37
C PHE A 63 -20.56 2.61 0.90
N LEU A 64 -21.41 3.11 0.03
CA LEU A 64 -22.61 3.85 0.38
C LEU A 64 -23.82 3.23 -0.33
N THR A 65 -24.90 2.98 0.40
CA THR A 65 -26.19 2.58 -0.15
C THR A 65 -27.36 3.28 0.56
N TYR A 66 -28.52 3.24 -0.06
CA TYR A 66 -29.75 3.78 0.53
C TYR A 66 -30.69 2.63 0.89
N GLY A 67 -31.14 2.60 2.14
CA GLY A 67 -32.10 1.63 2.65
C GLY A 67 -33.45 2.29 2.92
N ASN A 68 -34.50 1.72 2.34
CA ASN A 68 -35.87 2.04 2.74
C ASN A 68 -36.18 1.41 4.12
N PRO A 69 -37.34 1.68 4.76
CA PRO A 69 -37.66 1.13 6.08
C PRO A 69 -37.67 -0.40 6.19
N SER A 70 -37.76 -1.12 5.06
CA SER A 70 -37.68 -2.60 5.03
C SER A 70 -36.26 -3.14 4.70
N PHE A 71 -35.24 -2.28 4.70
CA PHE A 71 -33.87 -2.68 4.43
C PHE A 71 -33.31 -3.55 5.58
N ASP A 72 -32.85 -4.75 5.25
CA ASP A 72 -32.21 -5.63 6.22
C ASP A 72 -30.72 -5.23 6.37
N TYR A 73 -30.50 -4.30 7.28
CA TYR A 73 -29.16 -3.80 7.59
C TYR A 73 -28.22 -4.91 8.09
N ALA A 74 -28.71 -5.83 8.92
CA ALA A 74 -27.84 -6.85 9.53
C ALA A 74 -27.25 -7.79 8.47
N THR A 75 -28.09 -8.22 7.54
CA THR A 75 -27.64 -9.03 6.39
C THR A 75 -26.67 -8.25 5.50
N ALA A 76 -27.00 -7.00 5.18
CA ALA A 76 -26.15 -6.17 4.35
C ALA A 76 -24.77 -5.88 5.00
N ASP A 77 -24.73 -5.60 6.30
CA ASP A 77 -23.47 -5.38 7.05
C ASP A 77 -22.59 -6.63 7.04
N ALA A 78 -23.18 -7.81 7.22
CA ALA A 78 -22.46 -9.08 7.18
C ALA A 78 -21.89 -9.38 5.78
N GLU A 79 -22.70 -9.23 4.72
CA GLU A 79 -22.31 -9.47 3.34
C GLU A 79 -21.19 -8.52 2.89
N LEU A 80 -21.27 -7.23 3.25
CA LEU A 80 -20.23 -6.27 2.91
C LEU A 80 -18.93 -6.60 3.65
N LYS A 81 -18.98 -6.90 4.94
CA LYS A 81 -17.78 -7.27 5.73
C LYS A 81 -17.10 -8.52 5.19
N ASP A 82 -17.89 -9.51 4.76
CA ASP A 82 -17.37 -10.72 4.12
C ASP A 82 -16.68 -10.39 2.80
N ALA A 83 -17.36 -9.63 1.94
CA ALA A 83 -16.84 -9.25 0.63
C ALA A 83 -15.52 -8.44 0.71
N VAL A 84 -15.40 -7.49 1.65
CA VAL A 84 -14.18 -6.70 1.81
C VAL A 84 -13.06 -7.43 2.55
N SER A 85 -13.31 -8.59 3.14
CA SER A 85 -12.30 -9.38 3.85
C SER A 85 -11.12 -9.83 2.98
N GLU A 86 -11.28 -9.83 1.65
CA GLU A 86 -10.21 -10.10 0.68
C GLU A 86 -9.19 -8.94 0.56
N LEU A 87 -9.55 -7.75 1.02
CA LEU A 87 -8.69 -6.57 1.03
C LEU A 87 -7.83 -6.55 2.31
N PRO A 88 -6.72 -5.80 2.33
CA PRO A 88 -5.94 -5.58 3.55
C PRO A 88 -6.66 -4.59 4.48
N VAL A 89 -7.76 -5.03 5.09
CA VAL A 89 -8.62 -4.22 5.96
C VAL A 89 -8.04 -4.18 7.37
N ASP A 90 -7.89 -2.97 7.90
CA ASP A 90 -7.61 -2.71 9.32
C ASP A 90 -8.92 -2.68 10.11
N GLU A 91 -9.86 -1.84 9.67
CA GLU A 91 -11.14 -1.66 10.34
C GLU A 91 -12.26 -1.36 9.34
N VAL A 92 -13.49 -1.79 9.68
CA VAL A 92 -14.74 -1.40 8.98
C VAL A 92 -15.61 -0.65 9.97
N VAL A 93 -15.84 0.64 9.70
CA VAL A 93 -16.66 1.52 10.54
C VAL A 93 -18.00 1.78 9.85
N PRO A 94 -19.08 1.12 10.27
CA PRO A 94 -20.40 1.37 9.73
C PRO A 94 -21.02 2.65 10.30
N GLN A 95 -21.82 3.29 9.48
CA GLN A 95 -22.58 4.49 9.77
C GLN A 95 -23.94 4.41 9.09
N GLY A 96 -24.97 4.89 9.75
CA GLY A 96 -26.27 5.13 9.14
C GLY A 96 -26.77 6.51 9.49
N ARG A 97 -27.44 7.18 8.56
CA ARG A 97 -28.02 8.50 8.81
C ARG A 97 -29.35 8.68 8.08
N GLY A 98 -30.24 9.46 8.68
CA GLY A 98 -31.52 9.82 8.11
C GLY A 98 -32.03 11.15 8.66
N THR A 99 -32.98 11.75 7.98
CA THR A 99 -33.50 13.06 8.39
C THR A 99 -34.87 12.90 9.03
N VAL A 100 -35.06 13.51 10.19
CA VAL A 100 -36.31 13.59 10.93
C VAL A 100 -36.63 15.03 11.29
N ARG A 101 -37.86 15.29 11.68
CA ARG A 101 -38.23 16.56 12.32
C ARG A 101 -38.32 16.35 13.82
N LEU A 102 -37.52 17.06 14.58
CA LEU A 102 -37.57 17.05 16.05
C LEU A 102 -38.42 18.19 16.57
N VAL A 103 -39.33 17.89 17.48
CA VAL A 103 -40.16 18.83 18.21
C VAL A 103 -39.71 18.80 19.65
N GLY A 104 -39.25 19.93 20.16
CA GLY A 104 -38.83 20.12 21.55
C GLY A 104 -39.90 20.81 22.41
N ALA A 105 -39.47 21.75 23.22
CA ALA A 105 -40.34 22.51 24.12
C ALA A 105 -41.40 23.35 23.39
N ASP A 106 -41.09 23.85 22.19
CA ASP A 106 -42.04 24.61 21.36
C ASP A 106 -42.58 23.68 20.22
N PRO A 107 -43.83 23.19 20.31
CA PRO A 107 -44.42 22.35 19.28
C PRO A 107 -44.68 23.06 17.95
N THR A 108 -44.61 24.40 17.90
CA THR A 108 -44.81 25.17 16.66
C THR A 108 -43.54 25.38 15.87
N ALA A 109 -42.38 25.05 16.43
CA ALA A 109 -41.05 25.27 15.82
C ALA A 109 -40.28 23.93 15.67
N PRO A 110 -40.73 22.99 14.81
CA PRO A 110 -39.97 21.76 14.57
C PRO A 110 -38.66 22.03 13.84
N LEU A 111 -37.60 21.35 14.26
CA LEU A 111 -36.30 21.42 13.59
C LEU A 111 -36.10 20.20 12.69
N SER A 112 -35.77 20.42 11.41
CA SER A 112 -35.28 19.34 10.54
C SER A 112 -33.84 19.01 10.93
N LEU A 113 -33.61 17.78 11.36
CA LEU A 113 -32.31 17.34 11.86
C LEU A 113 -31.94 15.96 11.27
N THR A 114 -30.72 15.80 10.88
CA THR A 114 -30.16 14.48 10.60
C THR A 114 -29.89 13.76 11.91
N VAL A 115 -30.38 12.55 12.06
CA VAL A 115 -30.01 11.61 13.12
C VAL A 115 -29.13 10.54 12.53
N MET A 116 -28.12 10.10 13.27
CA MET A 116 -27.17 9.12 12.78
C MET A 116 -26.61 8.23 13.88
N PHE A 117 -26.14 7.07 13.50
CA PHE A 117 -25.17 6.32 14.27
C PHE A 117 -23.84 6.23 13.50
N ARG A 118 -22.76 6.05 14.21
CA ARG A 118 -21.44 5.67 13.70
C ARG A 118 -20.74 4.87 14.79
N ASP A 119 -20.34 3.66 14.46
CA ASP A 119 -19.65 2.80 15.43
C ASP A 119 -18.38 3.48 15.91
N GLY A 120 -18.12 3.44 17.23
CA GLY A 120 -16.98 4.12 17.85
C GLY A 120 -17.15 5.63 18.07
N ALA A 121 -18.22 6.26 17.60
CA ALA A 121 -18.41 7.72 17.70
C ALA A 121 -18.33 8.25 19.14
N THR A 122 -18.72 7.46 20.11
CA THR A 122 -18.71 7.84 21.52
C THR A 122 -17.31 8.09 22.07
N GLU A 123 -16.31 7.43 21.52
CA GLU A 123 -14.90 7.59 21.92
C GLU A 123 -14.25 8.85 21.33
N HIS A 124 -14.82 9.36 20.24
CA HIS A 124 -14.32 10.49 19.47
C HIS A 124 -15.06 11.81 19.72
N LEU A 125 -15.94 11.85 20.71
CA LEU A 125 -16.74 13.05 21.04
C LEU A 125 -16.66 13.38 22.52
N PRO A 126 -16.49 14.67 22.87
CA PRO A 126 -16.58 15.12 24.26
C PRO A 126 -18.05 15.26 24.65
N TYR A 127 -18.58 14.31 25.42
CA TYR A 127 -19.94 14.34 25.94
C TYR A 127 -20.06 15.12 27.24
N ARG A 128 -21.22 15.80 27.37
CA ARG A 128 -21.75 16.30 28.65
C ARG A 128 -23.03 15.54 28.93
N GLY A 129 -23.06 14.72 29.95
CA GLY A 129 -24.07 13.70 30.19
C GLY A 129 -23.56 12.33 29.78
N GLU A 130 -24.43 11.45 29.35
CA GLU A 130 -24.08 10.08 28.98
C GLU A 130 -24.19 9.89 27.46
N PRO A 131 -23.38 9.00 26.86
CA PRO A 131 -23.58 8.61 25.48
C PRO A 131 -24.88 7.79 25.35
N PRO A 132 -25.57 7.84 24.19
CA PRO A 132 -26.76 6.99 23.96
C PRO A 132 -26.34 5.53 23.91
N VAL A 133 -27.06 4.67 24.66
CA VAL A 133 -26.81 3.21 24.73
C VAL A 133 -28.05 2.39 24.47
N GLY A 134 -29.25 3.02 24.50
CA GLY A 134 -30.54 2.34 24.36
C GLY A 134 -31.39 2.85 23.21
N PRO A 135 -32.42 2.08 22.84
CA PRO A 135 -33.41 2.55 21.89
C PRO A 135 -34.14 3.78 22.42
N GLY A 136 -34.40 4.74 21.54
CA GLY A 136 -35.04 6.00 21.92
C GLY A 136 -34.16 6.99 22.68
N GLU A 137 -32.87 6.71 22.86
CA GLU A 137 -31.91 7.65 23.42
C GLU A 137 -31.18 8.41 22.30
N ILE A 138 -30.98 9.71 22.51
CA ILE A 138 -30.27 10.57 21.58
C ILE A 138 -29.31 11.52 22.31
N ALA A 139 -28.14 11.74 21.73
CA ALA A 139 -27.27 12.84 22.11
C ALA A 139 -27.31 13.92 21.03
N LEU A 140 -27.39 15.17 21.44
CA LEU A 140 -27.50 16.33 20.54
C LEU A 140 -26.30 17.26 20.69
N PRO A 141 -25.87 17.92 19.59
CA PRO A 141 -24.98 19.06 19.71
C PRO A 141 -25.56 20.13 20.63
N GLY A 142 -24.72 20.72 21.47
CA GLY A 142 -25.21 21.69 22.49
C GLY A 142 -25.94 22.90 21.91
N GLY A 143 -25.65 23.29 20.66
CA GLY A 143 -26.39 24.32 19.92
C GLY A 143 -27.80 23.86 19.53
N VAL A 144 -27.94 22.63 19.04
CA VAL A 144 -29.23 22.03 18.62
C VAL A 144 -30.15 21.82 19.81
N ALA A 145 -29.63 21.29 20.92
CA ALA A 145 -30.42 21.10 22.15
C ALA A 145 -31.00 22.45 22.67
N ARG A 146 -30.22 23.52 22.61
CA ARG A 146 -30.72 24.88 22.97
C ARG A 146 -31.79 25.39 22.03
N LEU A 147 -31.67 25.14 20.73
CA LEU A 147 -32.68 25.54 19.74
C LEU A 147 -34.01 24.80 19.96
N LEU A 148 -33.94 23.52 20.34
CA LEU A 148 -35.10 22.71 20.68
C LEU A 148 -35.70 23.04 22.05
N GLY A 149 -34.95 23.75 22.92
CA GLY A 149 -35.34 24.05 24.29
C GLY A 149 -35.42 22.81 25.16
N VAL A 150 -34.58 21.77 24.92
CA VAL A 150 -34.63 20.49 25.65
C VAL A 150 -33.30 20.32 26.42
N ASP A 151 -33.43 19.90 27.67
CA ASP A 151 -32.31 19.60 28.55
C ASP A 151 -32.07 18.08 28.69
N VAL A 152 -30.91 17.68 29.20
CA VAL A 152 -30.56 16.28 29.45
C VAL A 152 -31.54 15.68 30.45
N GLY A 153 -32.12 14.53 30.11
CA GLY A 153 -33.18 13.86 30.81
C GLY A 153 -34.60 14.18 30.31
N GLU A 154 -34.76 15.18 29.45
CA GLU A 154 -36.04 15.53 28.84
C GLU A 154 -36.24 14.81 27.49
N THR A 155 -37.45 14.85 26.99
CA THR A 155 -37.84 14.16 25.76
C THR A 155 -38.12 15.14 24.62
N ALA A 156 -37.84 14.72 23.40
CA ALA A 156 -38.24 15.35 22.17
C ALA A 156 -39.05 14.37 21.33
N THR A 157 -40.02 14.85 20.53
CA THR A 157 -40.75 14.02 19.60
C THR A 157 -40.07 14.06 18.23
N ALA A 158 -39.63 12.92 17.73
CA ALA A 158 -39.20 12.75 16.37
C ALA A 158 -40.40 12.44 15.47
N ILE A 159 -40.49 13.13 14.34
CA ILE A 159 -41.56 12.96 13.35
C ILE A 159 -40.87 12.57 12.02
N GLY A 160 -41.25 11.42 11.51
CA GLY A 160 -40.83 10.88 10.23
C GLY A 160 -41.45 11.60 9.03
N PRO A 161 -40.98 11.28 7.81
CA PRO A 161 -41.45 11.90 6.57
C PRO A 161 -42.94 11.71 6.31
N THR A 162 -43.50 10.61 6.75
CA THR A 162 -44.90 10.21 6.54
C THR A 162 -45.78 10.57 7.73
N GLY A 163 -45.20 11.09 8.82
CA GLY A 163 -45.91 11.63 9.99
C GLY A 163 -45.91 10.70 11.20
N GLU A 164 -45.25 9.53 11.11
CA GLU A 164 -45.02 8.64 12.26
C GLU A 164 -44.19 9.37 13.31
N GLN A 165 -44.44 9.01 14.56
CA GLN A 165 -43.84 9.71 15.71
C GLN A 165 -43.15 8.70 16.63
N ALA A 166 -41.99 9.08 17.14
CA ALA A 166 -41.26 8.40 18.19
C ALA A 166 -40.79 9.40 19.26
N THR A 167 -40.79 8.95 20.50
CA THR A 167 -40.22 9.77 21.59
C THR A 167 -38.79 9.46 21.79
N LEU A 168 -37.95 10.50 21.75
CA LEU A 168 -36.50 10.39 21.97
C LEU A 168 -36.13 11.10 23.27
N THR A 169 -35.35 10.47 24.12
CA THR A 169 -34.85 11.03 25.37
C THR A 169 -33.44 11.60 25.12
N LEU A 170 -33.24 12.87 25.45
CA LEU A 170 -31.91 13.50 25.39
C LEU A 170 -31.06 13.03 26.57
N VAL A 171 -30.10 12.14 26.35
CA VAL A 171 -29.23 11.59 27.40
C VAL A 171 -27.90 12.34 27.53
N GLY A 172 -27.45 13.02 26.47
CA GLY A 172 -26.20 13.73 26.47
C GLY A 172 -26.14 14.85 25.45
N ARG A 173 -25.19 15.74 25.65
CA ARG A 173 -24.84 16.81 24.71
C ARG A 173 -23.38 16.67 24.34
N PHE A 174 -23.03 17.04 23.12
CA PHE A 174 -21.66 17.06 22.65
C PHE A 174 -21.36 18.32 21.85
N ASP A 175 -20.11 18.60 21.68
CA ASP A 175 -19.63 19.60 20.72
C ASP A 175 -19.20 18.88 19.44
N PRO A 176 -19.45 19.45 18.24
CA PRO A 176 -18.99 18.86 16.99
C PRO A 176 -17.49 18.56 17.01
N PRO A 177 -17.04 17.43 16.44
CA PRO A 177 -15.64 17.03 16.48
C PRO A 177 -14.77 17.98 15.65
N GLU A 178 -13.46 17.95 15.94
CA GLU A 178 -12.49 18.60 15.08
C GLU A 178 -12.42 17.91 13.72
N ARG A 179 -12.39 18.69 12.64
CA ARG A 179 -12.35 18.17 11.27
C ARG A 179 -11.10 17.39 10.94
N ALA A 180 -10.02 17.59 11.67
CA ALA A 180 -8.74 16.93 11.44
C ALA A 180 -8.73 15.47 11.94
N ASP A 181 -9.71 15.04 12.74
CA ASP A 181 -9.79 13.67 13.22
C ASP A 181 -10.06 12.69 12.06
N PRO A 182 -9.11 11.77 11.76
CA PRO A 182 -9.24 10.78 10.68
C PRO A 182 -10.49 9.90 10.82
N PHE A 183 -10.94 9.63 12.03
CA PHE A 183 -12.16 8.87 12.29
C PHE A 183 -13.38 9.43 11.55
N TRP A 184 -13.48 10.77 11.42
CA TRP A 184 -14.58 11.44 10.72
C TRP A 184 -14.35 11.65 9.23
N TYR A 185 -13.34 11.04 8.63
CA TYR A 185 -12.98 11.21 7.21
C TYR A 185 -12.60 12.66 6.81
N GLY A 186 -12.11 13.46 7.74
CA GLY A 186 -11.67 14.82 7.43
C GLY A 186 -12.78 15.67 6.78
N ASP A 187 -12.56 16.12 5.52
CA ASP A 187 -13.51 16.99 4.80
C ASP A 187 -14.86 16.33 4.48
N GLN A 188 -14.95 15.00 4.57
CA GLN A 188 -16.18 14.24 4.35
C GLN A 188 -16.86 13.82 5.67
N THR A 189 -16.63 14.60 6.72
CA THR A 189 -17.31 14.44 8.01
C THR A 189 -18.83 14.56 7.85
N PRO A 190 -19.61 13.82 8.63
CA PRO A 190 -21.05 14.01 8.69
C PRO A 190 -21.46 15.37 9.29
N PHE A 191 -20.52 16.08 9.91
CA PHE A 191 -20.78 17.38 10.55
C PHE A 191 -20.59 18.53 9.56
N PRO A 192 -21.59 19.41 9.42
CA PRO A 192 -21.50 20.56 8.53
C PRO A 192 -20.44 21.56 9.03
N PRO A 193 -19.85 22.36 8.12
CA PRO A 193 -18.94 23.45 8.52
C PRO A 193 -19.62 24.48 9.39
N PRO A 194 -18.89 25.18 10.28
CA PRO A 194 -19.45 26.19 11.16
C PRO A 194 -20.22 27.31 10.46
N GLU A 195 -19.86 27.61 9.20
CA GLU A 195 -20.52 28.61 8.37
C GLU A 195 -21.80 28.08 7.68
N SER A 196 -22.06 26.78 7.77
CA SER A 196 -23.24 26.18 7.17
C SER A 196 -24.50 26.57 7.94
N THR A 197 -25.59 26.69 7.22
CA THR A 197 -26.93 26.78 7.80
C THR A 197 -27.52 25.44 8.21
N GLU A 198 -26.86 24.32 7.81
CA GLU A 198 -27.25 22.98 8.20
C GLU A 198 -26.88 22.74 9.67
N LEU A 199 -27.78 22.06 10.36
CA LEU A 199 -27.54 21.68 11.74
C LEU A 199 -26.66 20.43 11.82
N PRO A 200 -25.72 20.36 12.77
CA PRO A 200 -24.97 19.15 13.01
C PRO A 200 -25.89 18.04 13.52
N PRO A 201 -25.66 16.76 13.14
CA PRO A 201 -26.56 15.65 13.40
C PRO A 201 -26.69 15.32 14.89
N GLY A 202 -27.83 14.73 15.25
CA GLY A 202 -27.99 14.03 16.52
C GLY A 202 -27.42 12.61 16.41
N LEU A 203 -26.82 12.13 17.49
CA LEU A 203 -26.23 10.80 17.56
C LEU A 203 -27.09 9.83 18.35
N MET A 204 -27.24 8.64 17.84
CA MET A 204 -27.89 7.50 18.48
C MET A 204 -26.91 6.32 18.53
N GLU A 205 -27.16 5.36 19.40
CA GLU A 205 -26.51 4.04 19.31
C GLU A 205 -27.06 3.28 18.11
N ARG A 206 -26.27 2.41 17.50
CA ARG A 206 -26.63 1.69 16.27
C ARG A 206 -27.94 0.91 16.41
N ALA A 207 -28.09 0.11 17.46
CA ALA A 207 -29.31 -0.68 17.66
C ALA A 207 -30.53 0.23 17.83
N GLY A 208 -30.41 1.32 18.59
CA GLY A 208 -31.47 2.30 18.76
C GLY A 208 -31.85 3.00 17.46
N TYR A 209 -30.89 3.37 16.64
CA TYR A 209 -31.15 3.96 15.33
C TYR A 209 -31.89 2.98 14.40
N LEU A 210 -31.41 1.73 14.32
CA LEU A 210 -32.01 0.70 13.47
C LEU A 210 -33.39 0.27 13.89
N GLU A 211 -33.79 0.51 15.15
CA GLU A 211 -35.14 0.32 15.63
C GLU A 211 -36.02 1.53 15.28
N VAL A 212 -35.57 2.75 15.59
CA VAL A 212 -36.40 3.96 15.49
C VAL A 212 -36.58 4.45 14.05
N ALA A 213 -35.50 4.40 13.22
CA ALA A 213 -35.57 4.97 11.86
C ALA A 213 -36.56 4.26 10.92
N PRO A 214 -36.72 2.92 10.92
CA PRO A 214 -37.75 2.22 10.18
C PRO A 214 -39.16 2.53 10.68
N ASP A 215 -39.35 2.59 11.99
CA ASP A 215 -40.65 2.91 12.61
C ASP A 215 -41.14 4.32 12.26
N LEU A 216 -40.20 5.25 12.04
CA LEU A 216 -40.49 6.60 11.55
C LEU A 216 -40.63 6.67 10.02
N GLY A 217 -40.51 5.58 9.30
CA GLY A 217 -40.56 5.57 7.81
C GLY A 217 -39.38 6.29 7.15
N VAL A 218 -38.25 6.40 7.82
CA VAL A 218 -37.08 7.12 7.34
C VAL A 218 -36.33 6.27 6.32
N THR A 219 -36.04 6.85 5.15
CA THR A 219 -35.04 6.30 4.23
C THR A 219 -33.66 6.69 4.74
N SER A 220 -32.86 5.67 5.05
CA SER A 220 -31.53 5.86 5.61
C SER A 220 -30.44 5.75 4.55
N GLU A 221 -29.41 6.56 4.68
CA GLU A 221 -28.15 6.40 3.96
C GLU A 221 -27.21 5.59 4.86
N TYR A 222 -26.77 4.43 4.38
CA TYR A 222 -25.80 3.60 5.06
C TYR A 222 -24.44 3.70 4.40
N VAL A 223 -23.41 3.89 5.22
CA VAL A 223 -22.01 4.06 4.77
C VAL A 223 -21.13 3.12 5.57
N TRP A 224 -20.30 2.36 4.90
CA TRP A 224 -19.21 1.60 5.51
C TRP A 224 -17.89 2.22 5.12
N GLY A 225 -17.22 2.80 6.12
CA GLY A 225 -15.84 3.25 5.99
C GLY A 225 -14.90 2.07 6.16
N VAL A 226 -14.24 1.66 5.08
CA VAL A 226 -13.26 0.58 5.10
C VAL A 226 -11.87 1.19 5.15
N TYR A 227 -11.22 1.08 6.31
CA TYR A 227 -9.85 1.52 6.52
C TYR A 227 -8.91 0.42 6.10
N LEU A 228 -7.93 0.77 5.25
CA LEU A 228 -6.98 -0.19 4.70
C LEU A 228 -5.62 -0.04 5.37
N ASP A 229 -5.05 -1.16 5.81
CA ASP A 229 -3.64 -1.23 6.19
C ASP A 229 -2.79 -1.54 4.94
N LEU A 230 -2.23 -0.50 4.35
CA LEU A 230 -1.33 -0.60 3.21
C LEU A 230 0.14 -0.63 3.61
N VAL A 231 0.44 -0.65 4.92
CA VAL A 231 1.82 -0.71 5.42
C VAL A 231 2.39 -2.11 5.17
N GLY A 232 3.51 -2.17 4.43
CA GLY A 232 4.15 -3.44 4.10
C GLY A 232 3.45 -4.26 3.00
N VAL A 233 2.38 -3.76 2.40
CA VAL A 233 1.76 -4.38 1.23
C VAL A 233 2.69 -4.21 0.03
N PRO A 234 3.09 -5.31 -0.67
CA PRO A 234 3.91 -5.22 -1.87
C PRO A 234 3.25 -4.35 -2.95
N PHE A 235 4.06 -3.58 -3.69
CA PHE A 235 3.55 -2.66 -4.72
C PHE A 235 2.64 -3.36 -5.74
N GLU A 236 3.00 -4.56 -6.18
CA GLU A 236 2.21 -5.35 -7.14
C GLU A 236 0.82 -5.72 -6.59
N ARG A 237 0.70 -5.95 -5.28
CA ARG A 237 -0.59 -6.19 -4.63
C ARG A 237 -1.38 -4.91 -4.47
N ALA A 238 -0.73 -3.81 -4.04
CA ALA A 238 -1.36 -2.50 -3.90
C ALA A 238 -1.96 -2.00 -5.23
N GLU A 239 -1.28 -2.24 -6.35
CA GLU A 239 -1.75 -1.91 -7.70
C GLU A 239 -3.05 -2.65 -8.10
N GLN A 240 -3.32 -3.80 -7.49
CA GLN A 240 -4.53 -4.60 -7.76
C GLN A 240 -5.73 -4.18 -6.92
N ILE A 241 -5.50 -3.56 -5.75
CA ILE A 241 -6.55 -3.20 -4.79
C ILE A 241 -7.69 -2.38 -5.43
N PRO A 242 -7.45 -1.34 -6.25
CA PRO A 242 -8.55 -0.60 -6.89
C PRO A 242 -9.44 -1.49 -7.76
N ARG A 243 -8.86 -2.44 -8.50
CA ARG A 243 -9.62 -3.39 -9.33
C ARG A 243 -10.40 -4.38 -8.48
N ASP A 244 -9.83 -4.83 -7.36
CA ASP A 244 -10.53 -5.70 -6.41
C ASP A 244 -11.73 -4.97 -5.80
N ILE A 245 -11.58 -3.69 -5.46
CA ILE A 245 -12.68 -2.85 -4.95
C ILE A 245 -13.82 -2.74 -5.99
N GLU A 246 -13.50 -2.49 -7.26
CA GLU A 246 -14.50 -2.43 -8.32
C GLU A 246 -15.21 -3.77 -8.49
N ARG A 247 -14.47 -4.89 -8.51
CA ARG A 247 -15.03 -6.22 -8.59
C ARG A 247 -15.98 -6.51 -7.41
N ILE A 248 -15.55 -6.23 -6.20
CA ILE A 248 -16.36 -6.39 -4.98
C ILE A 248 -17.63 -5.53 -5.08
N ALA A 249 -17.51 -4.29 -5.53
CA ALA A 249 -18.65 -3.42 -5.72
C ALA A 249 -19.66 -3.95 -6.75
N ASP A 250 -19.16 -4.50 -7.86
CA ASP A 250 -20.01 -5.09 -8.91
C ASP A 250 -20.71 -6.35 -8.41
N GLU A 251 -20.04 -7.20 -7.64
CA GLU A 251 -20.62 -8.37 -7.00
C GLU A 251 -21.71 -7.96 -5.99
N LEU A 252 -21.43 -7.00 -5.11
CA LEU A 252 -22.40 -6.50 -4.13
C LEU A 252 -23.62 -5.86 -4.79
N ARG A 253 -23.48 -5.15 -5.93
CA ARG A 253 -24.61 -4.57 -6.67
C ARG A 253 -25.62 -5.62 -7.16
N THR A 254 -25.22 -6.87 -7.28
CA THR A 254 -26.14 -7.97 -7.62
C THR A 254 -26.94 -8.48 -6.42
N THR A 255 -26.56 -8.10 -5.20
CA THR A 255 -27.16 -8.52 -3.95
C THR A 255 -28.32 -7.59 -3.56
N PRO A 256 -29.42 -8.12 -3.02
CA PRO A 256 -30.53 -7.30 -2.52
C PRO A 256 -30.03 -6.28 -1.50
N GLY A 257 -30.46 -5.02 -1.63
CA GLY A 257 -30.05 -3.93 -0.76
C GLY A 257 -28.87 -3.10 -1.28
N PHE A 258 -28.04 -3.63 -2.20
CA PHE A 258 -26.90 -2.92 -2.77
C PHE A 258 -27.08 -2.48 -4.22
N ALA A 259 -28.29 -2.54 -4.78
CA ALA A 259 -28.54 -2.17 -6.18
C ALA A 259 -28.13 -0.72 -6.53
N GLN A 260 -28.08 0.18 -5.54
CA GLN A 260 -27.66 1.56 -5.69
C GLN A 260 -26.30 1.84 -5.01
N LEU A 261 -25.49 0.79 -4.81
CA LEU A 261 -24.20 0.91 -4.16
C LEU A 261 -23.28 1.88 -4.90
N GLN A 262 -22.82 2.88 -4.18
CA GLN A 262 -21.79 3.83 -4.62
C GLN A 262 -20.49 3.52 -3.87
N VAL A 263 -19.37 3.67 -4.56
CA VAL A 263 -18.04 3.51 -3.98
C VAL A 263 -17.27 4.81 -4.15
N ALA A 264 -16.68 5.28 -3.06
CA ALA A 264 -15.84 6.46 -3.05
C ALA A 264 -14.45 6.10 -2.51
N THR A 265 -13.44 6.26 -3.34
CA THR A 265 -12.02 6.06 -2.99
C THR A 265 -11.15 6.97 -3.84
N GLY A 266 -9.98 7.32 -3.34
CA GLY A 266 -8.94 8.02 -4.10
C GLY A 266 -7.74 7.13 -4.44
N LEU A 267 -7.83 5.83 -4.17
CA LEU A 267 -6.72 4.88 -4.34
C LEU A 267 -6.21 4.83 -5.78
N ASP A 268 -7.09 4.91 -6.78
CA ASP A 268 -6.67 4.96 -8.19
C ASP A 268 -5.72 6.13 -8.46
N THR A 269 -6.07 7.30 -7.94
CA THR A 269 -5.25 8.50 -8.07
C THR A 269 -3.92 8.35 -7.34
N LEU A 270 -3.96 7.78 -6.13
CA LEU A 270 -2.77 7.52 -5.33
C LEU A 270 -1.82 6.55 -6.04
N ILE A 271 -2.32 5.41 -6.49
CA ILE A 271 -1.54 4.39 -7.20
C ILE A 271 -0.96 4.97 -8.51
N THR A 272 -1.77 5.71 -9.28
CA THR A 272 -1.31 6.37 -10.50
C THR A 272 -0.17 7.36 -10.22
N LEU A 273 -0.28 8.14 -9.15
CA LEU A 273 0.79 9.07 -8.72
C LEU A 273 2.07 8.33 -8.36
N VAL A 274 1.96 7.22 -7.62
CA VAL A 274 3.11 6.37 -7.27
C VAL A 274 3.74 5.78 -8.53
N GLN A 275 2.94 5.25 -9.46
CA GLN A 275 3.42 4.73 -10.75
C GLN A 275 4.17 5.78 -11.56
N GLN A 276 3.67 7.01 -11.65
CA GLN A 276 4.35 8.10 -12.32
C GLN A 276 5.68 8.42 -11.68
N ARG A 277 5.74 8.57 -10.35
CA ARG A 277 7.00 8.83 -9.62
C ARG A 277 8.02 7.71 -9.83
N VAL A 278 7.58 6.47 -9.82
CA VAL A 278 8.44 5.31 -10.11
C VAL A 278 8.94 5.33 -11.54
N ALA A 279 8.09 5.65 -12.51
CA ALA A 279 8.47 5.77 -13.93
C ALA A 279 9.51 6.86 -14.15
N ASP A 280 9.35 8.01 -13.50
CA ASP A 280 10.29 9.14 -13.59
C ASP A 280 11.68 8.77 -13.05
N LEU A 281 11.74 7.94 -12.01
CA LEU A 281 13.03 7.46 -11.45
C LEU A 281 13.68 6.36 -12.28
N ARG A 282 12.90 5.62 -13.07
CA ARG A 282 13.37 4.46 -13.82
C ARG A 282 14.45 4.82 -14.84
N VAL A 283 14.21 5.87 -15.62
CA VAL A 283 15.15 6.29 -16.70
C VAL A 283 16.52 6.71 -16.14
N PRO A 284 16.63 7.62 -15.16
CA PRO A 284 17.91 7.99 -14.57
C PRO A 284 18.67 6.80 -13.96
N ILE A 285 17.95 5.91 -13.23
CA ILE A 285 18.56 4.74 -12.61
C ILE A 285 19.16 3.82 -13.68
N PHE A 286 18.41 3.48 -14.72
CA PHE A 286 18.90 2.62 -15.80
C PHE A 286 20.07 3.24 -16.56
N LEU A 287 20.05 4.56 -16.78
CA LEU A 287 21.14 5.27 -17.45
C LEU A 287 22.44 5.17 -16.64
N VAL A 288 22.37 5.41 -15.32
CA VAL A 288 23.52 5.29 -14.42
C VAL A 288 24.03 3.84 -14.38
N VAL A 289 23.13 2.87 -14.21
CA VAL A 289 23.50 1.44 -14.20
C VAL A 289 24.15 1.03 -15.50
N PHE A 290 23.61 1.46 -16.64
CA PHE A 290 24.18 1.16 -17.95
C PHE A 290 25.59 1.78 -18.12
N GLN A 291 25.77 3.04 -17.71
CA GLN A 291 27.09 3.69 -17.78
C GLN A 291 28.13 2.97 -16.92
N ILE A 292 27.80 2.68 -15.66
CA ILE A 292 28.72 1.98 -14.76
C ILE A 292 28.96 0.56 -15.26
N GLY A 293 27.92 -0.12 -15.74
CA GLY A 293 28.03 -1.44 -16.36
C GLY A 293 28.96 -1.47 -17.58
N ALA A 294 28.86 -0.49 -18.46
CA ALA A 294 29.77 -0.37 -19.63
C ALA A 294 31.23 -0.14 -19.21
N VAL A 295 31.47 0.73 -18.22
CA VAL A 295 32.83 0.98 -17.70
C VAL A 295 33.39 -0.28 -17.03
N THR A 296 32.60 -0.99 -16.23
CA THR A 296 33.08 -2.22 -15.56
C THR A 296 33.33 -3.35 -16.56
N LEU A 297 32.53 -3.47 -17.63
CA LEU A 297 32.83 -4.40 -18.74
C LEU A 297 34.10 -4.06 -19.48
N ALA A 298 34.38 -2.78 -19.72
CA ALA A 298 35.62 -2.34 -20.34
C ALA A 298 36.86 -2.67 -19.45
N ILE A 299 36.72 -2.48 -18.14
CA ILE A 299 37.77 -2.88 -17.17
C ILE A 299 37.95 -4.41 -17.19
N LEU A 300 36.86 -5.18 -17.21
CA LEU A 300 36.93 -6.64 -17.27
C LEU A 300 37.61 -7.12 -18.54
N ALA A 301 37.33 -6.51 -19.70
CA ALA A 301 38.01 -6.78 -20.97
C ALA A 301 39.49 -6.47 -20.90
N GLY A 302 39.85 -5.34 -20.28
CA GLY A 302 41.25 -4.96 -20.05
C GLY A 302 41.99 -5.96 -19.16
N VAL A 303 41.40 -6.37 -18.05
CA VAL A 303 41.96 -7.39 -17.16
C VAL A 303 42.08 -8.74 -17.88
N GLY A 304 41.03 -9.15 -18.64
CA GLY A 304 41.06 -10.36 -19.46
C GLY A 304 42.20 -10.36 -20.46
N SER A 305 42.40 -9.28 -21.21
CA SER A 305 43.49 -9.09 -22.15
C SER A 305 44.88 -9.20 -21.48
N LEU A 306 45.03 -8.60 -20.32
CA LEU A 306 46.28 -8.66 -19.54
C LEU A 306 46.61 -10.09 -19.06
N VAL A 307 45.55 -10.84 -18.66
CA VAL A 307 45.65 -12.24 -18.27
C VAL A 307 46.08 -13.11 -19.46
N LEU A 308 45.42 -12.91 -20.61
CA LEU A 308 45.73 -13.63 -21.85
C LEU A 308 47.17 -13.34 -22.30
N SER A 309 47.66 -12.10 -22.26
CA SER A 309 49.01 -11.76 -22.62
C SER A 309 50.05 -12.43 -21.72
N ARG A 310 49.81 -12.56 -20.42
CA ARG A 310 50.68 -13.31 -19.49
C ARG A 310 50.63 -14.83 -19.71
N GLN A 311 49.50 -15.35 -20.13
CA GLN A 311 49.31 -16.80 -20.40
C GLN A 311 49.77 -17.20 -21.81
N SER A 312 50.01 -16.25 -22.72
CA SER A 312 50.37 -16.51 -24.11
C SER A 312 51.60 -17.42 -24.25
N PHE A 313 52.61 -17.25 -23.41
CA PHE A 313 53.81 -18.11 -23.39
C PHE A 313 53.46 -19.56 -22.94
N GLU A 314 52.66 -19.73 -21.90
CA GLU A 314 52.22 -21.07 -21.46
C GLU A 314 51.38 -21.76 -22.53
N LEU A 315 50.52 -21.02 -23.23
CA LEU A 315 49.70 -21.51 -24.32
C LEU A 315 50.56 -21.92 -25.52
N ALA A 316 51.61 -21.18 -25.85
CA ALA A 316 52.58 -21.53 -26.90
C ALA A 316 53.33 -22.82 -26.58
N VAL A 317 53.78 -23.01 -25.34
CA VAL A 317 54.43 -24.26 -24.88
C VAL A 317 53.47 -25.44 -24.90
N LEU A 318 52.20 -25.28 -24.55
CA LEU A 318 51.20 -26.34 -24.63
C LEU A 318 50.86 -26.73 -26.10
N ARG A 319 50.83 -25.73 -26.99
CA ARG A 319 50.66 -25.95 -28.43
C ARG A 319 51.84 -26.73 -29.04
N SER A 320 53.08 -26.39 -28.63
CA SER A 320 54.26 -27.15 -29.09
C SER A 320 54.33 -28.60 -28.62
N ARG A 321 53.61 -28.91 -27.53
CA ARG A 321 53.44 -30.27 -27.00
C ARG A 321 52.23 -31.03 -27.60
N GLY A 322 51.62 -30.53 -28.69
CA GLY A 322 50.59 -31.21 -29.44
C GLY A 322 49.18 -31.04 -28.92
N PHE A 323 48.89 -30.06 -28.03
CA PHE A 323 47.51 -29.75 -27.63
C PHE A 323 46.77 -29.05 -28.78
N SER A 324 45.62 -29.62 -29.19
CA SER A 324 44.76 -28.99 -30.20
C SER A 324 44.09 -27.73 -29.67
N GLY A 325 43.88 -26.73 -30.56
CA GLY A 325 43.26 -25.46 -30.21
C GLY A 325 41.87 -25.62 -29.51
N GLY A 326 41.12 -26.64 -29.93
CA GLY A 326 39.81 -26.94 -29.30
C GLY A 326 39.92 -27.42 -27.85
N LYS A 327 40.95 -28.20 -27.49
CA LYS A 327 41.19 -28.57 -26.08
C LYS A 327 41.63 -27.43 -25.23
N LEU A 328 42.34 -26.46 -25.79
CA LEU A 328 42.74 -25.21 -25.11
C LEU A 328 41.50 -24.33 -24.85
N LEU A 329 40.68 -24.11 -25.86
CA LEU A 329 39.42 -23.35 -25.73
C LEU A 329 38.49 -24.02 -24.71
N ALA A 330 38.36 -25.34 -24.71
CA ALA A 330 37.56 -26.08 -23.74
C ALA A 330 38.10 -25.86 -22.30
N ALA A 331 39.41 -25.87 -22.10
CA ALA A 331 40.02 -25.64 -20.80
C ALA A 331 39.78 -24.20 -20.30
N GLN A 332 39.88 -23.22 -21.19
CA GLN A 332 39.56 -21.81 -20.85
C GLN A 332 38.06 -21.63 -20.58
N GLY A 333 37.18 -22.32 -21.35
CA GLY A 333 35.74 -22.30 -21.12
C GLY A 333 35.34 -22.84 -19.75
N VAL A 334 35.96 -23.96 -19.32
CA VAL A 334 35.75 -24.49 -17.96
C VAL A 334 36.23 -23.54 -16.89
N GLN A 335 37.36 -22.86 -17.10
CA GLN A 335 37.86 -21.86 -16.16
C GLN A 335 36.95 -20.64 -16.08
N ALA A 336 36.47 -20.11 -17.20
CA ALA A 336 35.53 -18.99 -17.26
C ALA A 336 34.18 -19.33 -16.59
N LEU A 337 33.68 -20.53 -16.86
CA LEU A 337 32.45 -21.02 -16.22
C LEU A 337 32.60 -21.15 -14.70
N PHE A 338 33.70 -21.72 -14.22
CA PHE A 338 33.96 -21.84 -12.79
C PHE A 338 34.06 -20.44 -12.14
N THR A 339 34.78 -19.50 -12.79
CA THR A 339 34.83 -18.12 -12.32
C THR A 339 33.47 -17.46 -12.25
N ALA A 340 32.62 -17.64 -13.26
CA ALA A 340 31.26 -17.11 -13.28
C ALA A 340 30.39 -17.70 -12.16
N ILE A 341 30.48 -19.02 -11.92
CA ILE A 341 29.73 -19.69 -10.85
C ILE A 341 30.11 -19.15 -9.46
N VAL A 342 31.39 -18.84 -9.24
CA VAL A 342 31.85 -18.27 -7.96
C VAL A 342 31.55 -16.78 -7.87
N ALA A 343 31.70 -16.03 -8.95
CA ALA A 343 31.49 -14.59 -8.99
C ALA A 343 29.99 -14.20 -8.89
N TYR A 344 29.08 -15.05 -9.38
CA TYR A 344 27.66 -14.78 -9.41
C TYR A 344 27.06 -14.54 -8.01
N PRO A 345 27.16 -15.46 -7.04
CA PRO A 345 26.63 -15.21 -5.69
C PRO A 345 27.33 -14.07 -4.97
N LEU A 346 28.63 -13.88 -5.18
CA LEU A 346 29.38 -12.75 -4.63
C LEU A 346 28.89 -11.43 -5.24
N GLY A 347 28.60 -11.42 -6.53
CA GLY A 347 28.04 -10.27 -7.23
C GLY A 347 26.65 -9.91 -6.72
N LEU A 348 25.78 -10.90 -6.47
CA LEU A 348 24.46 -10.65 -5.87
C LEU A 348 24.59 -10.01 -4.48
N LEU A 349 25.47 -10.52 -3.63
CA LEU A 349 25.72 -9.94 -2.30
C LEU A 349 26.28 -8.52 -2.39
N LEU A 350 27.21 -8.26 -3.30
CA LEU A 350 27.73 -6.92 -3.55
C LEU A 350 26.63 -5.97 -4.08
N GLY A 351 25.75 -6.48 -4.97
CA GLY A 351 24.62 -5.70 -5.50
C GLY A 351 23.65 -5.29 -4.41
N MET A 352 23.30 -6.20 -3.51
CA MET A 352 22.49 -5.89 -2.33
C MET A 352 23.18 -4.84 -1.44
N GLY A 353 24.48 -5.00 -1.16
CA GLY A 353 25.25 -4.04 -0.38
C GLY A 353 25.32 -2.65 -1.03
N LEU A 354 25.50 -2.55 -2.34
CA LEU A 354 25.49 -1.29 -3.08
C LEU A 354 24.11 -0.64 -3.07
N ALA A 355 23.04 -1.41 -3.26
CA ALA A 355 21.66 -0.93 -3.17
C ALA A 355 21.36 -0.37 -1.77
N THR A 356 21.79 -1.06 -0.69
CA THR A 356 21.67 -0.59 0.69
C THR A 356 22.42 0.72 0.93
N LEU A 357 23.64 0.82 0.43
CA LEU A 357 24.42 2.06 0.54
C LEU A 357 23.76 3.22 -0.21
N ALA A 358 23.22 2.96 -1.41
CA ALA A 358 22.51 3.97 -2.19
C ALA A 358 21.21 4.42 -1.50
N SER A 359 20.47 3.50 -0.89
CA SER A 359 19.27 3.84 -0.13
C SER A 359 19.58 4.68 1.11
N ASN A 360 20.63 4.34 1.84
CA ASN A 360 21.06 5.10 3.02
C ASN A 360 21.62 6.50 2.67
N ALA A 361 22.27 6.65 1.52
CA ALA A 361 22.80 7.93 1.07
C ALA A 361 21.71 8.94 0.69
N ASN A 362 20.56 8.44 0.21
CA ASN A 362 19.38 9.26 -0.12
C ASN A 362 18.37 9.37 1.04
N GLY A 363 18.70 8.85 2.19
CA GLY A 363 17.83 8.39 3.23
C GLY A 363 17.19 9.34 4.23
N PRO A 364 17.54 10.64 4.43
CA PRO A 364 16.76 11.41 5.43
C PRO A 364 15.44 11.95 4.93
N SER A 365 15.13 11.82 3.64
CA SER A 365 13.86 12.32 3.09
C SER A 365 12.64 11.43 3.37
N LEU A 366 12.82 10.22 3.89
CA LEU A 366 11.75 9.27 4.21
C LEU A 366 12.00 8.62 5.58
N PRO A 367 11.82 9.38 6.69
CA PRO A 367 12.03 8.85 8.03
C PRO A 367 11.02 7.73 8.32
N GLY A 368 11.52 6.56 8.72
CA GLY A 368 10.71 5.40 9.12
C GLY A 368 10.45 4.38 8.02
N VAL A 369 10.86 4.61 6.79
CA VAL A 369 10.72 3.62 5.72
C VAL A 369 11.93 2.69 5.72
N LEU A 370 11.75 1.46 6.18
CA LEU A 370 12.69 0.38 5.94
C LEU A 370 12.61 0.02 4.46
N PHE A 371 13.72 0.21 3.70
CA PHE A 371 13.81 -0.27 2.33
C PHE A 371 13.89 -1.80 2.35
N PRO A 372 12.85 -2.53 1.94
CA PRO A 372 12.92 -3.98 1.85
C PRO A 372 13.81 -4.37 0.67
N ILE A 373 15.07 -4.70 0.97
CA ILE A 373 16.04 -5.11 -0.04
C ILE A 373 15.84 -6.60 -0.31
N GLY A 374 15.08 -6.90 -1.36
CA GLY A 374 14.84 -8.25 -1.86
C GLY A 374 15.55 -8.52 -3.18
N LEU A 375 15.80 -9.81 -3.47
CA LEU A 375 16.26 -10.26 -4.78
C LEU A 375 15.05 -10.52 -5.66
N SER A 376 14.74 -9.59 -6.58
CA SER A 376 13.70 -9.82 -7.58
C SER A 376 14.16 -10.83 -8.65
N SER A 377 13.20 -11.49 -9.29
CA SER A 377 13.47 -12.39 -10.40
C SER A 377 14.22 -11.69 -11.55
N PHE A 378 13.92 -10.41 -11.78
CA PHE A 378 14.59 -9.60 -12.77
C PHE A 378 16.07 -9.34 -12.42
N ALA A 379 16.39 -9.04 -11.16
CA ALA A 379 17.74 -8.86 -10.67
C ALA A 379 18.56 -10.16 -10.83
N LEU A 380 17.97 -11.32 -10.50
CA LEU A 380 18.61 -12.63 -10.68
C LEU A 380 18.93 -12.92 -12.16
N VAL A 381 17.99 -12.67 -13.07
CA VAL A 381 18.19 -12.87 -14.51
C VAL A 381 19.25 -11.92 -15.05
N LEU A 382 19.22 -10.65 -14.67
CA LEU A 382 20.20 -9.65 -15.11
C LEU A 382 21.61 -9.99 -14.59
N GLY A 383 21.72 -10.47 -13.36
CA GLY A 383 22.98 -10.97 -12.79
C GLY A 383 23.52 -12.18 -13.55
N ALA A 384 22.65 -13.12 -13.95
CA ALA A 384 23.01 -14.29 -14.76
C ALA A 384 23.48 -13.87 -16.16
N ILE A 385 22.84 -12.89 -16.80
CA ILE A 385 23.29 -12.31 -18.09
C ILE A 385 24.67 -11.65 -17.90
N GLY A 386 24.88 -10.88 -16.84
CA GLY A 386 26.17 -10.27 -16.53
C GLY A 386 27.28 -11.32 -16.34
N ALA A 387 26.99 -12.42 -15.64
CA ALA A 387 27.91 -13.53 -15.46
C ALA A 387 28.25 -14.21 -16.81
N ALA A 388 27.25 -14.43 -17.66
CA ALA A 388 27.44 -15.05 -18.99
C ALA A 388 28.26 -14.14 -19.91
N VAL A 389 27.94 -12.83 -20.00
CA VAL A 389 28.70 -11.86 -20.80
C VAL A 389 30.13 -11.75 -20.29
N GLY A 390 30.32 -11.70 -18.97
CA GLY A 390 31.65 -11.67 -18.38
C GLY A 390 32.47 -12.96 -18.67
N ALA A 391 31.83 -14.13 -18.62
CA ALA A 391 32.48 -15.37 -18.99
C ALA A 391 32.91 -15.41 -20.47
N VAL A 392 32.06 -14.89 -21.37
CA VAL A 392 32.40 -14.76 -22.81
C VAL A 392 33.55 -13.78 -23.03
N THR A 393 33.54 -12.64 -22.33
CA THR A 393 34.64 -11.63 -22.42
C THR A 393 35.95 -12.21 -21.97
N LEU A 394 35.96 -13.18 -21.05
CA LEU A 394 37.20 -13.87 -20.61
C LEU A 394 37.67 -14.92 -21.59
N LEU A 395 36.85 -15.30 -22.58
CA LEU A 395 37.21 -16.27 -23.66
C LEU A 395 37.76 -15.60 -24.91
N LEU A 396 37.45 -14.33 -25.13
CA LEU A 396 37.88 -13.52 -26.27
C LEU A 396 39.23 -12.86 -26.01
#